data_58bcb24fe5b12e346ea65f05923546cd
#
_entry.id   58bcb24fe5b12e346ea65f05923546cd
#
_cell.length_a   1.000
_cell.length_b   1.000
_cell.length_c   1.000
_cell.angle_alpha   90.00
_cell.angle_beta   90.00
_cell.angle_gamma   90.00
#
_symmetry.space_group_name_H-M   'P 1'
#
loop_
_entity.id
_entity.type
_entity.pdbx_description
1 polymer ?
#
loop_
_entity_poly.entity_id
_entity_poly.type
_entity_poly.pdbx_seq_one_letter_code
_entity_poly.pdbx_strand_id
1 'polypeptide(L)'
;MKRLILLFLFTLGVILPILAQPKEIDVYLIGGQSNATGQAYVRNIPASFKVDTTVRIYYSRFLNQGEGSEQWSPLCQASETKNKFGIELSLGTKLQSLYPKRQIALIKHALSGSNLYQQWNPGNRPKNIRGEEYIKFIKTVKDAITSLKQQGYHPIIRAMVWQQGEADARDIAGMEQSRQYSSNLKNFIEQIRKEFNSENML
;
A
#
# COMPACT_ATOMS: atom_id res chain seq x y z
N MET A 1 -75.76 15.64 25.87
CA MET A 1 -74.88 15.51 24.69
C MET A 1 -73.43 15.62 25.17
N LYS A 2 -72.73 14.48 25.31
CA LYS A 2 -71.29 14.46 25.74
C LYS A 2 -70.43 14.48 24.48
N ARG A 3 -69.61 15.51 24.30
CA ARG A 3 -68.63 15.58 23.20
C ARG A 3 -67.38 14.81 23.60
N LEU A 4 -67.07 13.78 22.83
CA LEU A 4 -65.84 13.00 22.93
C LEU A 4 -64.75 13.71 22.14
N ILE A 5 -63.69 14.20 22.81
CA ILE A 5 -62.52 14.82 22.17
C ILE A 5 -61.50 13.67 21.96
N LEU A 6 -61.29 13.29 20.72
CA LEU A 6 -60.27 12.32 20.34
C LEU A 6 -58.90 13.05 20.19
N LEU A 7 -57.97 12.82 21.12
CA LEU A 7 -56.61 13.31 21.03
C LEU A 7 -55.81 12.39 20.14
N PHE A 8 -55.41 12.84 18.95
CA PHE A 8 -54.47 12.14 18.10
C PHE A 8 -53.04 12.49 18.55
N LEU A 9 -52.38 11.58 19.23
CA LEU A 9 -50.93 11.66 19.52
C LEU A 9 -50.13 11.28 18.29
N PHE A 10 -49.59 12.29 17.59
CA PHE A 10 -48.61 12.10 16.51
C PHE A 10 -47.23 11.81 17.14
N THR A 11 -46.82 10.53 17.20
CA THR A 11 -45.44 10.16 17.56
C THR A 11 -44.54 10.44 16.38
N LEU A 12 -43.81 11.55 16.43
CA LEU A 12 -42.73 11.85 15.48
C LEU A 12 -41.58 10.88 15.72
N GLY A 13 -41.55 9.78 14.94
CA GLY A 13 -40.43 8.83 14.98
C GLY A 13 -39.18 9.50 14.41
N VAL A 14 -38.22 9.84 15.27
CA VAL A 14 -36.90 10.31 14.88
C VAL A 14 -36.16 9.11 14.26
N ILE A 15 -36.13 9.03 12.93
CA ILE A 15 -35.29 8.08 12.21
C ILE A 15 -33.84 8.57 12.32
N LEU A 16 -33.13 8.08 13.35
CA LEU A 16 -31.68 8.26 13.43
C LEU A 16 -31.04 7.49 12.27
N PRO A 17 -30.21 8.11 11.43
CA PRO A 17 -29.47 7.38 10.41
C PRO A 17 -28.57 6.37 11.11
N ILE A 18 -28.77 5.08 10.86
CA ILE A 18 -27.82 4.04 11.24
C ILE A 18 -26.57 4.27 10.38
N LEU A 19 -25.57 4.95 10.96
CA LEU A 19 -24.25 5.07 10.33
C LEU A 19 -23.68 3.66 10.23
N ALA A 20 -23.65 3.13 9.02
CA ALA A 20 -23.01 1.84 8.78
C ALA A 20 -21.54 1.90 9.24
N GLN A 21 -21.13 0.93 10.03
CA GLN A 21 -19.74 0.84 10.50
C GLN A 21 -18.80 0.76 9.30
N PRO A 22 -17.69 1.54 9.28
CA PRO A 22 -16.74 1.49 8.19
C PRO A 22 -16.23 0.06 7.97
N LYS A 23 -16.21 -0.36 6.73
CA LYS A 23 -15.78 -1.71 6.37
C LYS A 23 -14.26 -1.83 6.46
N GLU A 24 -13.74 -2.68 7.33
CA GLU A 24 -12.30 -2.90 7.46
C GLU A 24 -11.68 -3.40 6.15
N ILE A 25 -10.48 -2.90 5.84
CA ILE A 25 -9.66 -3.38 4.73
C ILE A 25 -8.20 -3.49 5.18
N ASP A 26 -7.63 -4.68 5.02
CA ASP A 26 -6.23 -4.94 5.34
C ASP A 26 -5.32 -4.42 4.22
N VAL A 27 -4.38 -3.57 4.60
CA VAL A 27 -3.46 -2.92 3.68
C VAL A 27 -2.06 -3.52 3.83
N TYR A 28 -1.46 -3.91 2.71
CA TYR A 28 -0.09 -4.39 2.64
C TYR A 28 0.71 -3.44 1.74
N LEU A 29 1.86 -2.99 2.25
CA LEU A 29 2.74 -2.07 1.55
C LEU A 29 3.80 -2.84 0.79
N ILE A 30 4.18 -2.36 -0.40
CA ILE A 30 5.26 -2.92 -1.21
C ILE A 30 6.21 -1.78 -1.56
N GLY A 31 7.48 -1.92 -1.17
CA GLY A 31 8.53 -0.95 -1.49
C GLY A 31 9.83 -1.63 -1.91
N GLY A 32 10.72 -0.86 -2.54
CA GLY A 32 12.03 -1.35 -2.93
C GLY A 32 12.51 -0.92 -4.31
N GLN A 33 13.37 -1.74 -4.92
CA GLN A 33 13.95 -1.46 -6.23
C GLN A 33 13.44 -2.40 -7.34
N SER A 34 14.26 -2.80 -8.30
CA SER A 34 13.86 -3.52 -9.50
C SER A 34 13.04 -4.79 -9.24
N ASN A 35 13.39 -5.59 -8.24
CA ASN A 35 12.60 -6.77 -7.90
C ASN A 35 11.22 -6.39 -7.32
N ALA A 36 11.13 -5.28 -6.61
CA ALA A 36 9.85 -4.75 -6.15
C ALA A 36 9.06 -4.09 -7.29
N THR A 37 9.72 -3.36 -8.23
CA THR A 37 9.01 -2.80 -9.40
C THR A 37 8.41 -3.91 -10.26
N GLY A 38 9.05 -5.07 -10.32
CA GLY A 38 8.61 -6.20 -11.12
C GLY A 38 9.31 -6.30 -12.47
N GLN A 39 10.12 -7.36 -12.63
CA GLN A 39 10.92 -7.59 -13.82
C GLN A 39 10.51 -8.86 -14.59
N ALA A 40 9.53 -9.61 -14.07
CA ALA A 40 9.00 -10.79 -14.74
C ALA A 40 8.09 -10.40 -15.91
N TYR A 41 8.18 -11.10 -17.03
CA TYR A 41 7.33 -10.83 -18.19
C TYR A 41 5.94 -11.46 -18.02
N VAL A 42 4.89 -10.69 -18.32
CA VAL A 42 3.48 -11.13 -18.27
C VAL A 42 3.24 -12.38 -19.10
N ARG A 43 3.90 -12.51 -20.26
CA ARG A 43 3.81 -13.70 -21.13
C ARG A 43 4.29 -15.01 -20.47
N ASN A 44 5.04 -14.91 -19.37
CA ASN A 44 5.57 -16.06 -18.63
C ASN A 44 4.65 -16.47 -17.46
N ILE A 45 3.53 -15.76 -17.25
CA ILE A 45 2.55 -16.16 -16.24
C ILE A 45 1.92 -17.50 -16.67
N PRO A 46 1.98 -18.54 -15.83
CA PRO A 46 1.35 -19.81 -16.17
C PRO A 46 -0.15 -19.65 -16.43
N ALA A 47 -0.69 -20.31 -17.43
CA ALA A 47 -2.13 -20.24 -17.75
C ALA A 47 -3.04 -20.71 -16.59
N SER A 48 -2.50 -21.56 -15.70
CA SER A 48 -3.17 -22.02 -14.47
C SER A 48 -3.22 -20.95 -13.37
N PHE A 49 -2.34 -19.94 -13.38
CA PHE A 49 -2.34 -18.88 -12.39
C PHE A 49 -3.51 -17.92 -12.66
N LYS A 50 -4.37 -17.79 -11.67
CA LYS A 50 -5.50 -16.86 -11.72
C LYS A 50 -5.30 -15.76 -10.69
N VAL A 51 -5.26 -14.52 -11.17
CA VAL A 51 -5.19 -13.33 -10.31
C VAL A 51 -6.53 -13.16 -9.61
N ASP A 52 -6.50 -12.94 -8.30
CA ASP A 52 -7.71 -12.62 -7.54
C ASP A 52 -8.01 -11.12 -7.64
N THR A 53 -8.93 -10.78 -8.51
CA THR A 53 -9.33 -9.38 -8.79
C THR A 53 -10.21 -8.75 -7.71
N THR A 54 -10.58 -9.48 -6.65
CA THR A 54 -11.23 -8.90 -5.46
C THR A 54 -10.25 -8.12 -4.60
N VAL A 55 -8.96 -8.44 -4.68
CA VAL A 55 -7.87 -7.63 -4.11
C VAL A 55 -7.74 -6.32 -4.86
N ARG A 56 -7.44 -5.26 -4.17
CA ARG A 56 -7.24 -3.93 -4.75
C ARG A 56 -5.75 -3.58 -4.77
N ILE A 57 -5.33 -2.82 -5.77
CA ILE A 57 -3.97 -2.29 -5.86
C ILE A 57 -3.97 -0.79 -6.15
N TYR A 58 -3.06 -0.07 -5.48
CA TYR A 58 -2.71 1.32 -5.75
C TYR A 58 -1.21 1.39 -6.03
N TYR A 59 -0.82 1.90 -7.18
CA TYR A 59 0.59 2.02 -7.55
C TYR A 59 0.92 3.45 -7.98
N SER A 60 2.02 3.96 -7.50
CA SER A 60 2.51 5.31 -7.80
C SER A 60 3.01 5.51 -9.23
N ARG A 61 3.10 4.43 -10.00
CA ARG A 61 3.56 4.45 -11.39
C ARG A 61 2.52 3.82 -12.31
N PHE A 62 2.88 2.88 -13.16
CA PHE A 62 2.00 2.35 -14.18
C PHE A 62 1.26 1.09 -13.72
N LEU A 63 -0.07 1.16 -13.70
CA LEU A 63 -0.94 0.00 -13.59
C LEU A 63 -1.31 -0.51 -14.98
N ASN A 64 -1.67 -1.77 -15.07
CA ASN A 64 -2.26 -2.40 -16.24
C ASN A 64 -1.59 -1.97 -17.56
N GLN A 65 -0.29 -2.23 -17.69
CA GLN A 65 0.52 -1.90 -18.88
C GLN A 65 0.69 -0.39 -19.17
N GLY A 66 0.47 0.46 -18.19
CA GLY A 66 0.67 1.89 -18.30
C GLY A 66 -0.63 2.69 -18.51
N GLU A 67 -1.78 2.07 -18.33
CA GLU A 67 -3.08 2.73 -18.49
C GLU A 67 -3.56 3.50 -17.24
N GLY A 68 -2.91 3.31 -16.11
CA GLY A 68 -3.29 3.99 -14.87
C GLY A 68 -2.13 4.13 -13.91
N SER A 69 -2.24 5.11 -13.01
CA SER A 69 -1.34 5.30 -11.87
C SER A 69 -2.07 6.10 -10.80
N GLU A 70 -1.58 6.03 -9.56
CA GLU A 70 -2.12 6.78 -8.42
C GLU A 70 -3.64 6.71 -8.25
N GLN A 71 -4.21 5.52 -8.55
CA GLN A 71 -5.63 5.21 -8.38
C GLN A 71 -5.83 3.76 -7.95
N TRP A 72 -6.96 3.48 -7.30
CA TRP A 72 -7.34 2.11 -6.95
C TRP A 72 -7.85 1.35 -8.17
N SER A 73 -7.34 0.15 -8.36
CA SER A 73 -7.73 -0.80 -9.40
C SER A 73 -7.94 -2.20 -8.80
N PRO A 74 -8.72 -3.08 -9.40
CA PRO A 74 -8.60 -4.51 -9.17
C PRO A 74 -7.14 -4.97 -9.36
N LEU A 75 -6.71 -5.99 -8.62
CA LEU A 75 -5.33 -6.47 -8.71
C LEU A 75 -4.95 -6.80 -10.16
N CYS A 76 -3.94 -6.13 -10.62
CA CYS A 76 -3.38 -6.27 -11.95
C CYS A 76 -1.85 -6.09 -11.91
N GLN A 77 -1.19 -6.29 -13.03
CA GLN A 77 0.24 -6.01 -13.13
C GLN A 77 0.55 -4.54 -12.84
N ALA A 78 1.55 -4.33 -12.01
CA ALA A 78 2.00 -3.03 -11.55
C ALA A 78 3.53 -2.96 -11.65
N SER A 79 4.04 -2.47 -12.76
CA SER A 79 5.49 -2.34 -13.00
C SER A 79 5.82 -1.01 -13.65
N GLU A 80 7.04 -0.53 -13.46
CA GLU A 80 7.56 0.63 -14.18
C GLU A 80 7.78 0.37 -15.68
N THR A 81 7.70 -0.89 -16.10
CA THR A 81 7.87 -1.32 -17.50
C THR A 81 6.63 -2.06 -17.96
N LYS A 82 6.11 -1.69 -19.12
CA LYS A 82 5.00 -2.40 -19.78
C LYS A 82 5.32 -3.88 -19.96
N ASN A 83 4.29 -4.72 -19.95
CA ASN A 83 4.39 -6.18 -20.10
C ASN A 83 5.23 -6.89 -19.02
N LYS A 84 5.50 -6.22 -17.90
CA LYS A 84 6.14 -6.80 -16.73
C LYS A 84 5.26 -6.75 -15.50
N PHE A 85 5.57 -7.59 -14.52
CA PHE A 85 4.92 -7.64 -13.22
C PHE A 85 5.92 -8.02 -12.14
N GLY A 86 5.55 -7.78 -10.89
CA GLY A 86 6.33 -8.12 -9.70
C GLY A 86 5.55 -9.04 -8.76
N ILE A 87 5.89 -8.93 -7.48
CA ILE A 87 5.31 -9.79 -6.45
C ILE A 87 3.83 -9.51 -6.18
N GLU A 88 3.31 -8.35 -6.61
CA GLU A 88 1.95 -7.92 -6.31
C GLU A 88 0.92 -8.98 -6.68
N LEU A 89 1.06 -9.62 -7.85
CA LEU A 89 0.08 -10.60 -8.32
C LEU A 89 0.01 -11.84 -7.42
N SER A 90 1.18 -12.40 -7.10
CA SER A 90 1.25 -13.59 -6.25
C SER A 90 0.95 -13.26 -4.78
N LEU A 91 1.46 -12.14 -4.26
CA LEU A 91 1.23 -11.70 -2.90
C LEU A 91 -0.27 -11.46 -2.64
N GLY A 92 -0.90 -10.63 -3.47
CA GLY A 92 -2.32 -10.29 -3.31
C GLY A 92 -3.22 -11.52 -3.42
N THR A 93 -3.04 -12.33 -4.46
CA THR A 93 -3.80 -13.57 -4.66
C THR A 93 -3.60 -14.54 -3.49
N LYS A 94 -2.37 -14.70 -2.99
CA LYS A 94 -2.09 -15.59 -1.86
C LYS A 94 -2.69 -15.08 -0.55
N LEU A 95 -2.59 -13.78 -0.27
CA LEU A 95 -3.21 -13.17 0.90
C LEU A 95 -4.73 -13.38 0.90
N GLN A 96 -5.40 -13.14 -0.24
CA GLN A 96 -6.85 -13.37 -0.33
C GLN A 96 -7.23 -14.84 -0.13
N SER A 97 -6.43 -15.76 -0.65
CA SER A 97 -6.60 -17.20 -0.42
C SER A 97 -6.47 -17.59 1.06
N LEU A 98 -5.54 -16.96 1.79
CA LEU A 98 -5.32 -17.21 3.22
C LEU A 98 -6.37 -16.55 4.10
N TYR A 99 -6.91 -15.41 3.68
CA TYR A 99 -7.87 -14.61 4.43
C TYR A 99 -9.15 -14.34 3.62
N PRO A 100 -9.92 -15.38 3.25
CA PRO A 100 -11.03 -15.26 2.28
C PRO A 100 -12.18 -14.36 2.74
N LYS A 101 -12.28 -14.10 4.05
CA LYS A 101 -13.31 -13.23 4.64
C LYS A 101 -12.86 -11.76 4.79
N ARG A 102 -11.58 -11.47 4.54
CA ARG A 102 -11.04 -10.13 4.67
C ARG A 102 -11.00 -9.42 3.33
N GLN A 103 -11.13 -8.10 3.37
CA GLN A 103 -10.81 -7.28 2.20
C GLN A 103 -9.33 -6.94 2.22
N ILE A 104 -8.68 -7.06 1.07
CA ILE A 104 -7.24 -6.88 0.95
C ILE A 104 -6.92 -5.80 -0.08
N ALA A 105 -6.00 -4.93 0.27
CA ALA A 105 -5.48 -3.88 -0.59
C ALA A 105 -3.94 -3.87 -0.54
N LEU A 106 -3.33 -3.66 -1.70
CA LEU A 106 -1.89 -3.46 -1.85
C LEU A 106 -1.61 -2.01 -2.21
N ILE A 107 -0.63 -1.40 -1.55
CA ILE A 107 -0.11 -0.09 -1.94
C ILE A 107 1.35 -0.26 -2.30
N LYS A 108 1.71 0.12 -3.52
CA LYS A 108 3.03 -0.11 -4.08
C LYS A 108 3.70 1.19 -4.51
N HIS A 109 4.97 1.35 -4.11
CA HIS A 109 5.90 2.30 -4.68
C HIS A 109 7.28 1.66 -4.76
N ALA A 110 7.93 1.70 -5.91
CA ALA A 110 9.26 1.14 -6.12
C ALA A 110 9.94 1.82 -7.30
N LEU A 111 11.27 1.88 -7.29
CA LEU A 111 12.10 2.43 -8.37
C LEU A 111 13.30 1.55 -8.62
N SER A 112 13.48 1.08 -9.87
CA SER A 112 14.65 0.30 -10.25
C SER A 112 15.95 1.07 -10.04
N GLY A 113 16.96 0.37 -9.49
CA GLY A 113 18.28 0.94 -9.25
C GLY A 113 18.39 1.88 -8.05
N SER A 114 17.30 2.11 -7.32
CA SER A 114 17.33 2.99 -6.15
C SER A 114 18.00 2.34 -4.94
N ASN A 115 18.68 3.15 -4.13
CA ASN A 115 19.40 2.75 -2.94
C ASN A 115 18.75 3.25 -1.65
N LEU A 116 18.97 2.52 -0.56
CA LEU A 116 18.48 2.89 0.76
C LEU A 116 19.33 4.02 1.38
N TYR A 117 20.60 4.05 1.03
CA TYR A 117 21.56 5.01 1.58
C TYR A 117 21.13 6.48 1.33
N GLN A 118 20.60 6.77 0.15
CA GLN A 118 20.25 8.13 -0.27
C GLN A 118 18.78 8.28 -0.65
N GLN A 119 18.31 7.53 -1.65
CA GLN A 119 16.99 7.77 -2.25
C GLN A 119 15.82 7.34 -1.35
N TRP A 120 16.01 6.30 -0.55
CA TRP A 120 15.02 5.83 0.42
C TRP A 120 15.33 6.25 1.86
N ASN A 121 16.31 7.14 2.07
CA ASN A 121 16.70 7.61 3.38
C ASN A 121 15.51 8.35 4.05
N PRO A 122 15.08 7.98 5.26
CA PRO A 122 13.99 8.66 5.97
C PRO A 122 14.38 10.02 6.56
N GLY A 123 15.65 10.45 6.45
CA GLY A 123 16.11 11.77 6.86
C GLY A 123 16.52 11.91 8.32
N ASN A 124 16.48 10.87 9.11
CA ASN A 124 16.76 10.92 10.56
C ASN A 124 18.27 10.89 10.88
N ARG A 125 19.09 11.61 10.11
CA ARG A 125 20.55 11.72 10.26
C ARG A 125 20.98 13.18 10.32
N PRO A 126 22.27 13.48 10.63
CA PRO A 126 22.72 14.85 10.92
C PRO A 126 22.30 15.93 9.92
N LYS A 127 22.10 15.57 8.65
CA LYS A 127 21.60 16.51 7.63
C LYS A 127 20.09 16.50 7.45
N ASN A 128 19.37 15.60 8.11
CA ASN A 128 17.91 15.45 8.08
C ASN A 128 17.28 15.57 6.67
N ILE A 129 17.98 15.11 5.64
CA ILE A 129 17.53 15.16 4.25
C ILE A 129 16.82 13.84 3.94
N ARG A 130 15.52 13.92 3.71
CA ARG A 130 14.73 12.78 3.23
C ARG A 130 15.02 12.51 1.77
N GLY A 131 15.22 11.23 1.44
CA GLY A 131 15.37 10.78 0.07
C GLY A 131 14.07 10.92 -0.73
N GLU A 132 14.20 11.14 -2.03
CA GLU A 132 13.06 11.39 -2.90
C GLU A 132 12.09 10.22 -2.99
N GLU A 133 12.59 8.98 -3.01
CA GLU A 133 11.73 7.80 -3.10
C GLU A 133 11.03 7.52 -1.77
N TYR A 134 11.67 7.83 -0.64
CA TYR A 134 11.01 7.82 0.67
C TYR A 134 9.83 8.81 0.70
N ILE A 135 10.06 10.06 0.26
CA ILE A 135 9.02 11.09 0.21
C ILE A 135 7.84 10.64 -0.67
N LYS A 136 8.14 10.12 -1.86
CA LYS A 136 7.13 9.61 -2.80
C LYS A 136 6.35 8.43 -2.20
N PHE A 137 7.05 7.51 -1.55
CA PHE A 137 6.41 6.36 -0.88
C PHE A 137 5.42 6.82 0.18
N ILE A 138 5.85 7.71 1.09
CA ILE A 138 4.98 8.23 2.15
C ILE A 138 3.76 8.95 1.56
N LYS A 139 3.95 9.78 0.53
CA LYS A 139 2.86 10.44 -0.18
C LYS A 139 1.89 9.41 -0.77
N THR A 140 2.41 8.44 -1.52
CA THR A 140 1.61 7.38 -2.16
C THR A 140 0.73 6.64 -1.15
N VAL A 141 1.30 6.26 0.00
CA VAL A 141 0.54 5.55 1.04
C VAL A 141 -0.53 6.46 1.65
N LYS A 142 -0.21 7.72 1.95
CA LYS A 142 -1.16 8.68 2.53
C LYS A 142 -2.32 8.97 1.57
N ASP A 143 -2.06 9.15 0.29
CA ASP A 143 -3.09 9.41 -0.74
C ASP A 143 -4.00 8.18 -0.91
N ALA A 144 -3.41 6.99 -1.03
CA ALA A 144 -4.16 5.74 -1.14
C ALA A 144 -5.06 5.47 0.08
N ILE A 145 -4.54 5.66 1.29
CA ILE A 145 -5.29 5.51 2.54
C ILE A 145 -6.43 6.54 2.62
N THR A 146 -6.17 7.80 2.24
CA THR A 146 -7.19 8.85 2.21
C THR A 146 -8.31 8.49 1.24
N SER A 147 -7.96 8.00 0.05
CA SER A 147 -8.93 7.55 -0.95
C SER A 147 -9.78 6.37 -0.44
N LEU A 148 -9.20 5.39 0.28
CA LEU A 148 -9.98 4.31 0.90
C LEU A 148 -10.97 4.84 1.95
N LYS A 149 -10.54 5.77 2.80
CA LYS A 149 -11.41 6.37 3.82
C LYS A 149 -12.59 7.11 3.18
N GLN A 150 -12.35 7.86 2.09
CA GLN A 150 -13.40 8.53 1.33
C GLN A 150 -14.41 7.55 0.71
N GLN A 151 -13.99 6.32 0.41
CA GLN A 151 -14.83 5.23 -0.08
C GLN A 151 -15.56 4.46 1.05
N GLY A 152 -15.46 4.92 2.30
CA GLY A 152 -16.13 4.32 3.46
C GLY A 152 -15.40 3.13 4.07
N TYR A 153 -14.11 2.93 3.75
CA TYR A 153 -13.31 1.88 4.37
C TYR A 153 -12.61 2.37 5.65
N HIS A 154 -12.28 1.41 6.52
CA HIS A 154 -11.35 1.57 7.64
C HIS A 154 -10.05 0.80 7.33
N PRO A 155 -9.04 1.45 6.71
CA PRO A 155 -7.80 0.79 6.31
C PRO A 155 -6.91 0.50 7.52
N ILE A 156 -6.38 -0.72 7.59
CA ILE A 156 -5.46 -1.19 8.63
C ILE A 156 -4.17 -1.67 7.96
N ILE A 157 -3.06 -0.97 8.18
CA ILE A 157 -1.75 -1.39 7.64
C ILE A 157 -1.25 -2.59 8.44
N ARG A 158 -1.06 -3.74 7.76
CA ARG A 158 -0.67 -5.01 8.37
C ARG A 158 0.82 -5.28 8.26
N ALA A 159 1.38 -5.07 7.09
CA ALA A 159 2.77 -5.39 6.82
C ALA A 159 3.33 -4.56 5.67
N MET A 160 4.66 -4.51 5.59
CA MET A 160 5.40 -4.00 4.44
C MET A 160 6.35 -5.07 3.90
N VAL A 161 6.29 -5.31 2.60
CA VAL A 161 7.28 -6.12 1.89
C VAL A 161 8.34 -5.17 1.32
N TRP A 162 9.59 -5.41 1.69
CA TRP A 162 10.74 -4.64 1.24
C TRP A 162 11.66 -5.50 0.38
N GLN A 163 11.84 -5.12 -0.88
CA GLN A 163 12.74 -5.81 -1.82
C GLN A 163 13.75 -4.81 -2.39
N GLN A 164 14.83 -4.62 -1.65
CA GLN A 164 15.89 -3.66 -1.99
C GLN A 164 17.19 -4.10 -1.28
N GLY A 165 18.34 -3.73 -1.82
CA GLY A 165 19.66 -3.98 -1.26
C GLY A 165 20.75 -4.03 -2.34
N GLU A 166 20.40 -4.41 -3.56
CA GLU A 166 21.35 -4.64 -4.64
C GLU A 166 22.10 -3.34 -5.04
N ALA A 167 21.40 -2.20 -5.00
CA ALA A 167 22.04 -0.92 -5.31
C ALA A 167 23.04 -0.49 -4.22
N ASP A 168 22.71 -0.77 -2.95
CA ASP A 168 23.60 -0.49 -1.82
C ASP A 168 24.77 -1.49 -1.72
N ALA A 169 24.60 -2.69 -2.28
CA ALA A 169 25.65 -3.72 -2.29
C ALA A 169 26.73 -3.50 -3.35
N ARG A 170 26.58 -2.52 -4.23
CA ARG A 170 27.58 -2.19 -5.25
C ARG A 170 28.84 -1.61 -4.59
N ASP A 171 29.98 -2.00 -5.12
CA ASP A 171 31.27 -1.42 -4.71
C ASP A 171 31.46 -0.02 -5.34
N ILE A 172 30.87 0.95 -4.67
CA ILE A 172 30.96 2.37 -5.05
C ILE A 172 31.52 3.14 -3.85
N ALA A 173 32.48 4.01 -4.10
CA ALA A 173 33.05 4.95 -3.11
C ALA A 173 33.43 4.27 -1.77
N GLY A 174 34.20 3.15 -1.82
CA GLY A 174 34.71 2.47 -0.64
C GLY A 174 33.67 1.67 0.13
N MET A 175 32.60 1.24 -0.52
CA MET A 175 31.55 0.38 0.06
C MET A 175 30.77 1.02 1.22
N GLU A 176 30.74 2.34 1.31
CA GLU A 176 30.09 3.07 2.40
C GLU A 176 28.60 2.70 2.52
N GLN A 177 27.91 2.59 1.38
CA GLN A 177 26.46 2.25 1.33
C GLN A 177 26.21 0.85 1.90
N SER A 178 27.04 -0.12 1.48
CA SER A 178 26.95 -1.50 1.92
C SER A 178 27.22 -1.63 3.43
N ARG A 179 28.24 -0.96 3.95
CA ARG A 179 28.60 -1.00 5.38
C ARG A 179 27.50 -0.41 6.26
N GLN A 180 26.78 0.59 5.78
CA GLN A 180 25.70 1.25 6.51
C GLN A 180 24.32 0.62 6.29
N TYR A 181 24.18 -0.35 5.38
CA TYR A 181 22.87 -0.89 5.01
C TYR A 181 22.04 -1.37 6.21
N SER A 182 22.63 -2.15 7.10
CA SER A 182 21.94 -2.68 8.28
C SER A 182 21.39 -1.56 9.18
N SER A 183 22.21 -0.55 9.49
CA SER A 183 21.77 0.59 10.32
C SER A 183 20.74 1.46 9.58
N ASN A 184 20.87 1.61 8.26
CA ASN A 184 19.91 2.33 7.43
C ASN A 184 18.57 1.62 7.39
N LEU A 185 18.56 0.29 7.23
CA LEU A 185 17.35 -0.50 7.19
C LEU A 185 16.61 -0.48 8.53
N LYS A 186 17.34 -0.60 9.64
CA LYS A 186 16.75 -0.47 10.97
C LYS A 186 16.04 0.89 11.12
N ASN A 187 16.74 1.99 10.80
CA ASN A 187 16.17 3.33 10.86
C ASN A 187 14.97 3.48 9.92
N PHE A 188 15.04 2.93 8.71
CA PHE A 188 13.94 2.96 7.75
C PHE A 188 12.68 2.27 8.32
N ILE A 189 12.81 1.07 8.88
CA ILE A 189 11.71 0.33 9.50
C ILE A 189 11.09 1.13 10.64
N GLU A 190 11.90 1.69 11.53
CA GLU A 190 11.44 2.50 12.67
C GLU A 190 10.66 3.74 12.19
N GLN A 191 11.18 4.44 11.17
CA GLN A 191 10.52 5.63 10.63
C GLN A 191 9.23 5.31 9.87
N ILE A 192 9.17 4.23 9.09
CA ILE A 192 7.94 3.78 8.42
C ILE A 192 6.85 3.45 9.43
N ARG A 193 7.16 2.70 10.48
CA ARG A 193 6.22 2.39 11.56
C ARG A 193 5.68 3.67 12.22
N LYS A 194 6.55 4.63 12.49
CA LYS A 194 6.21 5.91 13.09
C LYS A 194 5.36 6.80 12.17
N GLU A 195 5.69 6.89 10.87
CA GLU A 195 4.92 7.69 9.89
C GLU A 195 3.46 7.25 9.76
N PHE A 196 3.19 5.96 9.98
CA PHE A 196 1.86 5.39 9.84
C PHE A 196 1.19 5.00 11.18
N ASN A 197 1.80 5.34 12.32
CA ASN A 197 1.34 4.94 13.66
C ASN A 197 1.04 3.43 13.73
N SER A 198 1.92 2.61 13.16
CA SER A 198 1.73 1.16 12.99
C SER A 198 2.93 0.41 13.62
N GLU A 199 3.10 0.53 14.93
CA GLU A 199 4.23 -0.08 15.67
C GLU A 199 4.29 -1.61 15.49
N ASN A 200 3.13 -2.25 15.35
CA ASN A 200 3.00 -3.71 15.16
C ASN A 200 3.00 -4.14 13.68
N MET A 201 3.30 -3.23 12.75
CA MET A 201 3.43 -3.59 11.33
C MET A 201 4.63 -4.53 11.14
N LEU A 202 4.39 -5.69 10.50
CA LEU A 202 5.43 -6.66 10.11
C LEU A 202 6.26 -6.17 8.94
#